data_28739ad139d7264ef593be2c802eb38e
#
_entry.id   28739ad139d7264ef593be2c802eb38e
#
_cell.length_a   1.000
_cell.length_b   1.000
_cell.length_c   1.000
_cell.angle_alpha   90.00
_cell.angle_beta   90.00
_cell.angle_gamma   90.00
#
_symmetry.space_group_name_H-M   'P 1'
#
loop_
_entity.id
_entity.type
_entity.pdbx_description
1 polymer ?
#
loop_
_entity_poly.entity_id
_entity_poly.type
_entity_poly.pdbx_seq_one_letter_code
_entity_poly.pdbx_strand_id
1 'polypeptide(L)'
;GGNSPPLFLSKGALSFMRRLWSIFVRFFRIGAFTIGGGYVMIPLIEKEVVERRRWIGREEFAEMLTLAQSAPGPILINSAVFVGYKTLGLEGMITAVLGTAIPSFIVILLVAMFFTDIRENPTVERIFRGIRPAVVSLIVVPVVNMLKKSGFSPFVVALAVIAALAVWQFGVSPVWVIAAAGVTGVIYHSWIAKGNS
;
A
#
# COMPACT_ATOMS: atom_id res chain seq x y z
N GLY A 1 -8.41 49.76 24.46
CA GLY A 1 -8.92 49.22 23.24
C GLY A 1 -8.38 47.80 23.02
N GLY A 2 -9.07 46.75 23.54
CA GLY A 2 -8.67 45.36 23.33
C GLY A 2 -9.08 44.93 21.96
N ASN A 3 -8.13 44.63 21.05
CA ASN A 3 -8.32 43.94 19.84
C ASN A 3 -8.57 42.43 20.11
N SER A 4 -9.77 42.08 20.46
CA SER A 4 -10.18 40.65 20.41
C SER A 4 -10.24 40.26 18.97
N PRO A 5 -9.58 39.19 18.50
CA PRO A 5 -9.71 38.72 17.13
C PRO A 5 -11.19 38.32 16.87
N PRO A 6 -11.72 38.63 15.70
CA PRO A 6 -13.14 38.41 15.39
C PRO A 6 -13.48 36.92 15.56
N LEU A 7 -14.53 36.68 16.35
CA LEU A 7 -15.03 35.35 16.73
C LEU A 7 -15.29 34.40 15.52
N PHE A 8 -15.49 34.97 14.34
CA PHE A 8 -15.68 34.27 13.07
C PHE A 8 -14.43 33.55 12.56
N LEU A 9 -13.23 34.12 12.74
CA LEU A 9 -11.97 33.49 12.36
C LEU A 9 -11.67 32.27 13.25
N SER A 10 -12.04 32.33 14.53
CA SER A 10 -11.84 31.21 15.47
C SER A 10 -12.74 30.00 15.15
N LYS A 11 -14.00 30.22 14.75
CA LYS A 11 -14.93 29.13 14.37
C LYS A 11 -14.52 28.45 13.06
N GLY A 12 -14.04 29.20 12.08
CA GLY A 12 -13.50 28.68 10.82
C GLY A 12 -12.26 27.83 11.05
N ALA A 13 -11.30 28.34 11.82
CA ALA A 13 -10.07 27.63 12.16
C ALA A 13 -10.37 26.33 12.94
N LEU A 14 -11.27 26.38 13.91
CA LEU A 14 -11.68 25.21 14.69
C LEU A 14 -12.34 24.14 13.82
N SER A 15 -13.21 24.54 12.88
CA SER A 15 -13.86 23.59 11.94
C SER A 15 -12.84 22.96 11.00
N PHE A 16 -11.86 23.72 10.55
CA PHE A 16 -10.76 23.25 9.70
C PHE A 16 -9.85 22.25 10.45
N MET A 17 -9.42 22.57 11.66
CA MET A 17 -8.66 21.66 12.50
C MET A 17 -9.41 20.36 12.81
N ARG A 18 -10.71 20.42 13.05
CA ARG A 18 -11.54 19.23 13.24
C ARG A 18 -11.57 18.34 11.99
N ARG A 19 -11.58 18.92 10.80
CA ARG A 19 -11.49 18.18 9.53
C ARG A 19 -10.14 17.50 9.37
N LEU A 20 -9.04 18.23 9.59
CA LEU A 20 -7.68 17.64 9.56
C LEU A 20 -7.56 16.50 10.57
N TRP A 21 -7.99 16.71 11.81
CA TRP A 21 -7.99 15.65 12.83
C TRP A 21 -8.82 14.42 12.42
N SER A 22 -9.97 14.66 11.79
CA SER A 22 -10.80 13.56 11.26
C SER A 22 -10.05 12.76 10.20
N ILE A 23 -9.36 13.41 9.25
CA ILE A 23 -8.54 12.74 8.23
C ILE A 23 -7.42 11.95 8.90
N PHE A 24 -6.66 12.59 9.79
CA PHE A 24 -5.56 11.95 10.52
C PHE A 24 -6.00 10.66 11.21
N VAL A 25 -7.02 10.73 12.07
CA VAL A 25 -7.48 9.57 12.85
C VAL A 25 -7.97 8.43 11.97
N ARG A 26 -8.61 8.73 10.82
CA ARG A 26 -9.09 7.68 9.91
C ARG A 26 -7.95 6.97 9.21
N PHE A 27 -7.03 7.71 8.64
CA PHE A 27 -5.84 7.14 8.00
C PHE A 27 -4.93 6.46 9.00
N PHE A 28 -4.81 6.97 10.21
CA PHE A 28 -4.11 6.31 11.31
C PHE A 28 -4.71 4.95 11.64
N ARG A 29 -6.03 4.85 11.75
CA ARG A 29 -6.71 3.58 12.00
C ARG A 29 -6.53 2.60 10.86
N ILE A 30 -6.63 3.04 9.61
CA ILE A 30 -6.38 2.19 8.46
C ILE A 30 -4.91 1.70 8.47
N GLY A 31 -3.94 2.59 8.68
CA GLY A 31 -2.52 2.22 8.75
C GLY A 31 -2.17 1.30 9.91
N ALA A 32 -2.80 1.48 11.08
CA ALA A 32 -2.51 0.70 12.29
C ALA A 32 -3.11 -0.71 12.26
N PHE A 33 -4.32 -0.86 11.73
CA PHE A 33 -5.11 -2.09 11.87
C PHE A 33 -5.22 -2.92 10.58
N THR A 34 -4.61 -2.48 9.48
CA THR A 34 -4.67 -3.24 8.24
C THR A 34 -3.42 -4.08 8.05
N ILE A 35 -3.57 -5.38 8.21
CA ILE A 35 -2.53 -6.38 7.97
C ILE A 35 -2.91 -7.13 6.69
N GLY A 36 -1.99 -7.29 5.73
CA GLY A 36 -2.25 -8.11 4.54
C GLY A 36 -1.94 -7.47 3.18
N GLY A 37 -1.28 -6.30 3.17
CA GLY A 37 -0.80 -5.66 1.94
C GLY A 37 -1.80 -4.72 1.28
N GLY A 38 -1.34 -3.98 0.24
CA GLY A 38 -2.05 -2.86 -0.36
C GLY A 38 -3.45 -3.18 -0.89
N TYR A 39 -3.65 -4.35 -1.49
CA TYR A 39 -4.94 -4.74 -2.05
C TYR A 39 -6.03 -5.01 -1.01
N VAL A 40 -5.65 -5.50 0.18
CA VAL A 40 -6.59 -5.74 1.29
C VAL A 40 -7.09 -4.42 1.88
N MET A 41 -6.30 -3.36 1.74
CA MET A 41 -6.64 -2.03 2.24
C MET A 41 -7.66 -1.30 1.38
N ILE A 42 -7.75 -1.61 0.09
CA ILE A 42 -8.62 -0.92 -0.87
C ILE A 42 -10.09 -0.89 -0.41
N PRO A 43 -10.73 -2.02 -0.05
CA PRO A 43 -12.12 -2.00 0.44
C PRO A 43 -12.30 -1.21 1.74
N LEU A 44 -11.26 -1.18 2.60
CA LEU A 44 -11.32 -0.42 3.85
C LEU A 44 -11.26 1.08 3.62
N ILE A 45 -10.40 1.51 2.67
CA ILE A 45 -10.31 2.91 2.24
C ILE A 45 -11.64 3.31 1.60
N GLU A 46 -12.16 2.53 0.64
CA GLU A 46 -13.45 2.79 -0.02
C GLU A 46 -14.58 2.95 0.99
N LYS A 47 -14.71 2.00 1.89
CA LYS A 47 -15.74 2.05 2.95
C LYS A 47 -15.64 3.30 3.80
N GLU A 48 -14.44 3.75 4.14
CA GLU A 48 -14.29 4.94 5.00
C GLU A 48 -14.50 6.23 4.21
N VAL A 49 -13.93 6.37 3.00
CA VAL A 49 -13.92 7.65 2.28
C VAL A 49 -15.16 7.85 1.38
N VAL A 50 -15.73 6.77 0.83
CA VAL A 50 -16.91 6.81 -0.05
C VAL A 50 -18.20 6.60 0.76
N GLU A 51 -18.30 5.48 1.47
CA GLU A 51 -19.57 5.10 2.12
C GLU A 51 -19.83 5.88 3.39
N ARG A 52 -18.84 5.93 4.32
CA ARG A 52 -19.01 6.52 5.65
C ARG A 52 -18.89 8.03 5.66
N ARG A 53 -17.87 8.55 4.97
CA ARG A 53 -17.53 9.98 5.02
C ARG A 53 -17.99 10.75 3.82
N ARG A 54 -18.19 10.08 2.69
CA ARG A 54 -18.61 10.70 1.44
C ARG A 54 -17.67 11.86 1.04
N TRP A 55 -16.38 11.68 1.27
CA TRP A 55 -15.37 12.66 0.90
C TRP A 55 -15.15 12.69 -0.61
N ILE A 56 -15.27 11.51 -1.26
CA ILE A 56 -15.18 11.35 -2.70
C ILE A 56 -16.30 10.42 -3.20
N GLY A 57 -16.68 10.57 -4.46
CA GLY A 57 -17.66 9.69 -5.11
C GLY A 57 -17.06 8.32 -5.46
N ARG A 58 -17.91 7.36 -5.79
CA ARG A 58 -17.47 5.99 -6.14
C ARG A 58 -16.69 5.96 -7.46
N GLU A 59 -17.11 6.71 -8.45
CA GLU A 59 -16.42 6.83 -9.74
C GLU A 59 -15.05 7.47 -9.55
N GLU A 60 -15.00 8.57 -8.82
CA GLU A 60 -13.77 9.27 -8.48
C GLU A 60 -12.80 8.41 -7.67
N PHE A 61 -13.33 7.56 -6.78
CA PHE A 61 -12.52 6.58 -6.05
C PHE A 61 -11.86 5.56 -7.00
N ALA A 62 -12.59 5.08 -8.01
CA ALA A 62 -12.06 4.14 -8.99
C ALA A 62 -10.93 4.77 -9.85
N GLU A 63 -11.11 6.02 -10.28
CA GLU A 63 -10.07 6.78 -10.99
C GLU A 63 -8.83 6.98 -10.11
N MET A 64 -9.03 7.45 -8.88
CA MET A 64 -7.98 7.62 -7.89
C MET A 64 -7.21 6.33 -7.66
N LEU A 65 -7.92 5.20 -7.54
CA LEU A 65 -7.29 3.90 -7.31
C LEU A 65 -6.40 3.50 -8.48
N THR A 66 -6.82 3.75 -9.71
CA THR A 66 -6.03 3.49 -10.91
C THR A 66 -4.72 4.30 -10.89
N LEU A 67 -4.80 5.58 -10.54
CA LEU A 67 -3.64 6.46 -10.39
C LEU A 67 -2.74 6.01 -9.24
N ALA A 68 -3.32 5.65 -8.09
CA ALA A 68 -2.59 5.19 -6.92
C ALA A 68 -1.84 3.87 -7.18
N GLN A 69 -2.37 2.99 -8.03
CA GLN A 69 -1.70 1.75 -8.44
C GLN A 69 -0.60 1.97 -9.48
N SER A 70 -0.72 3.01 -10.31
CA SER A 70 0.27 3.37 -11.32
C SER A 70 1.46 4.13 -10.74
N ALA A 71 1.27 4.83 -9.62
CA ALA A 71 2.33 5.59 -8.97
C ALA A 71 3.27 4.66 -8.18
N PRO A 72 4.59 4.91 -8.22
CA PRO A 72 5.55 4.14 -7.42
C PRO A 72 5.33 4.40 -5.93
N GLY A 73 5.16 3.34 -5.14
CA GLY A 73 4.97 3.43 -3.69
C GLY A 73 3.83 2.57 -3.14
N PRO A 74 3.67 2.52 -1.81
CA PRO A 74 2.57 1.78 -1.19
C PRO A 74 1.21 2.36 -1.59
N ILE A 75 0.29 1.50 -2.05
CA ILE A 75 -1.06 1.92 -2.49
C ILE A 75 -1.77 2.75 -1.41
N LEU A 76 -1.60 2.39 -0.13
CA LEU A 76 -2.20 3.14 0.97
C LEU A 76 -1.68 4.57 1.06
N ILE A 77 -0.36 4.77 0.92
CA ILE A 77 0.25 6.11 0.93
C ILE A 77 -0.24 6.90 -0.28
N ASN A 78 -0.19 6.32 -1.47
CA ASN A 78 -0.66 6.97 -2.69
C ASN A 78 -2.15 7.37 -2.57
N SER A 79 -3.00 6.47 -2.04
CA SER A 79 -4.41 6.78 -1.77
C SER A 79 -4.57 7.89 -0.74
N ALA A 80 -3.76 7.92 0.32
CA ALA A 80 -3.77 8.97 1.33
C ALA A 80 -3.43 10.34 0.73
N VAL A 81 -2.44 10.38 -0.18
CA VAL A 81 -2.09 11.59 -0.94
C VAL A 81 -3.30 12.12 -1.71
N PHE A 82 -3.94 11.27 -2.53
CA PHE A 82 -5.08 11.68 -3.35
C PHE A 82 -6.29 12.11 -2.53
N VAL A 83 -6.72 11.28 -1.59
CA VAL A 83 -7.89 11.56 -0.75
C VAL A 83 -7.65 12.81 0.11
N GLY A 84 -6.48 12.92 0.71
CA GLY A 84 -6.10 14.07 1.54
C GLY A 84 -6.10 15.35 0.75
N TYR A 85 -5.46 15.34 -0.43
CA TYR A 85 -5.40 16.49 -1.32
C TYR A 85 -6.78 16.92 -1.82
N LYS A 86 -7.61 15.97 -2.23
CA LYS A 86 -8.97 16.25 -2.70
C LYS A 86 -9.86 16.84 -1.61
N THR A 87 -9.67 16.43 -0.37
CA THR A 87 -10.53 16.83 0.76
C THR A 87 -10.17 18.21 1.32
N LEU A 88 -8.88 18.48 1.55
CA LEU A 88 -8.39 19.71 2.20
C LEU A 88 -7.08 20.24 1.58
N GLY A 89 -6.82 19.94 0.30
CA GLY A 89 -5.62 20.40 -0.38
C GLY A 89 -4.34 19.84 0.23
N LEU A 90 -3.27 20.61 0.15
CA LEU A 90 -1.93 20.20 0.60
C LEU A 90 -1.87 19.80 2.09
N GLU A 91 -2.60 20.51 2.93
CA GLU A 91 -2.64 20.22 4.39
C GLU A 91 -3.37 18.92 4.68
N GLY A 92 -4.45 18.63 3.94
CA GLY A 92 -5.14 17.36 4.00
C GLY A 92 -4.27 16.19 3.53
N MET A 93 -3.49 16.40 2.46
CA MET A 93 -2.53 15.43 1.94
C MET A 93 -1.47 15.06 2.99
N ILE A 94 -0.79 16.07 3.53
CA ILE A 94 0.25 15.87 4.54
C ILE A 94 -0.32 15.15 5.77
N THR A 95 -1.50 15.58 6.22
CA THR A 95 -2.18 15.00 7.39
C THR A 95 -2.56 13.53 7.17
N ALA A 96 -3.07 13.18 5.98
CA ALA A 96 -3.43 11.81 5.64
C ALA A 96 -2.20 10.89 5.56
N VAL A 97 -1.12 11.36 4.93
CA VAL A 97 0.15 10.63 4.82
C VAL A 97 0.77 10.40 6.19
N LEU A 98 0.84 11.44 7.04
CA LEU A 98 1.33 11.30 8.40
C LEU A 98 0.47 10.35 9.22
N GLY A 99 -0.86 10.45 9.11
CA GLY A 99 -1.79 9.51 9.74
C GLY A 99 -1.50 8.06 9.36
N THR A 100 -1.19 7.80 8.10
CA THR A 100 -0.87 6.46 7.59
C THR A 100 0.50 5.95 8.05
N ALA A 101 1.52 6.82 8.03
CA ALA A 101 2.91 6.44 8.27
C ALA A 101 3.25 6.29 9.76
N ILE A 102 2.70 7.16 10.62
CA ILE A 102 3.03 7.22 12.04
C ILE A 102 2.81 5.88 12.77
N PRO A 103 1.68 5.16 12.62
CA PRO A 103 1.49 3.91 13.35
C PRO A 103 2.54 2.86 12.97
N SER A 104 2.85 2.72 11.70
CA SER A 104 3.90 1.80 11.23
C SER A 104 5.27 2.20 11.76
N PHE A 105 5.59 3.49 11.75
CA PHE A 105 6.84 4.00 12.30
C PHE A 105 6.98 3.72 13.81
N ILE A 106 5.91 3.97 14.58
CA ILE A 106 5.89 3.69 16.02
C ILE A 106 6.10 2.20 16.29
N VAL A 107 5.39 1.32 15.58
CA VAL A 107 5.52 -0.13 15.76
C VAL A 107 6.93 -0.60 15.44
N ILE A 108 7.53 -0.14 14.33
CA ILE A 108 8.89 -0.51 13.93
C ILE A 108 9.90 -0.01 14.98
N LEU A 109 9.73 1.23 15.47
CA LEU A 109 10.60 1.81 16.49
C LEU A 109 10.54 1.01 17.80
N LEU A 110 9.32 0.70 18.27
CA LEU A 110 9.13 -0.11 19.47
C LEU A 110 9.76 -1.50 19.31
N VAL A 111 9.51 -2.18 18.19
CA VAL A 111 10.12 -3.46 17.90
C VAL A 111 11.66 -3.34 17.91
N ALA A 112 12.22 -2.32 17.26
CA ALA A 112 13.67 -2.12 17.23
C ALA A 112 14.28 -1.88 18.62
N MET A 113 13.60 -1.11 19.48
CA MET A 113 14.06 -0.84 20.84
C MET A 113 14.04 -2.09 21.74
N PHE A 114 12.99 -2.89 21.63
CA PHE A 114 12.84 -4.08 22.48
C PHE A 114 13.46 -5.33 21.86
N PHE A 115 13.74 -5.35 20.58
CA PHE A 115 14.19 -6.56 19.87
C PHE A 115 15.59 -6.99 20.27
N THR A 116 16.46 -6.04 20.64
CA THR A 116 17.84 -6.33 21.04
C THR A 116 17.88 -7.20 22.30
N ASP A 117 17.02 -6.90 23.28
CA ASP A 117 16.97 -7.62 24.56
C ASP A 117 16.22 -8.96 24.48
N ILE A 118 15.35 -9.09 23.47
CA ILE A 118 14.44 -10.25 23.35
C ILE A 118 14.97 -11.29 22.35
N ARG A 119 15.90 -10.91 21.47
CA ARG A 119 16.41 -11.76 20.38
C ARG A 119 16.98 -13.11 20.86
N GLU A 120 17.60 -13.11 22.04
CA GLU A 120 18.22 -14.32 22.63
C GLU A 120 17.23 -15.16 23.45
N ASN A 121 15.97 -14.71 23.59
CA ASN A 121 14.97 -15.43 24.34
C ASN A 121 14.41 -16.63 23.54
N PRO A 122 14.56 -17.87 24.03
CA PRO A 122 14.11 -19.09 23.32
C PRO A 122 12.62 -19.12 23.03
N THR A 123 11.80 -18.42 23.82
CA THR A 123 10.35 -18.34 23.63
C THR A 123 10.03 -17.46 22.43
N VAL A 124 10.74 -16.33 22.30
CA VAL A 124 10.60 -15.41 21.15
C VAL A 124 11.04 -16.10 19.87
N GLU A 125 12.13 -16.83 19.90
CA GLU A 125 12.58 -17.60 18.73
C GLU A 125 11.53 -18.62 18.28
N ARG A 126 10.87 -19.33 19.20
CA ARG A 126 9.78 -20.27 18.88
C ARG A 126 8.59 -19.55 18.25
N ILE A 127 8.21 -18.37 18.75
CA ILE A 127 7.14 -17.56 18.18
C ILE A 127 7.49 -17.16 16.74
N PHE A 128 8.70 -16.66 16.49
CA PHE A 128 9.14 -16.30 15.15
C PHE A 128 9.18 -17.49 14.19
N ARG A 129 9.62 -18.67 14.67
CA ARG A 129 9.55 -19.90 13.87
C ARG A 129 8.12 -20.27 13.50
N GLY A 130 7.14 -20.05 14.40
CA GLY A 130 5.72 -20.28 14.13
C GLY A 130 5.11 -19.27 13.14
N ILE A 131 5.60 -18.04 13.12
CA ILE A 131 5.10 -16.98 12.21
C ILE A 131 5.66 -17.13 10.79
N ARG A 132 6.85 -17.72 10.60
CA ARG A 132 7.47 -17.87 9.27
C ARG A 132 6.54 -18.47 8.19
N PRO A 133 5.80 -19.56 8.43
CA PRO A 133 4.87 -20.10 7.45
C PRO A 133 3.74 -19.15 7.08
N ALA A 134 3.24 -18.35 8.04
CA ALA A 134 2.21 -17.35 7.80
C ALA A 134 2.72 -16.24 6.89
N VAL A 135 3.95 -15.76 7.08
CA VAL A 135 4.59 -14.77 6.21
C VAL A 135 4.75 -15.31 4.78
N VAL A 136 5.19 -16.57 4.64
CA VAL A 136 5.29 -17.22 3.33
C VAL A 136 3.91 -17.27 2.65
N SER A 137 2.86 -17.63 3.38
CA SER A 137 1.49 -17.65 2.85
C SER A 137 1.01 -16.28 2.38
N LEU A 138 1.36 -15.20 3.10
CA LEU A 138 1.02 -13.82 2.72
C LEU A 138 1.67 -13.39 1.40
N ILE A 139 2.79 -13.98 1.03
CA ILE A 139 3.48 -13.73 -0.24
C ILE A 139 2.93 -14.65 -1.34
N VAL A 140 2.77 -15.93 -1.06
CA VAL A 140 2.36 -16.94 -2.05
C VAL A 140 0.92 -16.75 -2.52
N VAL A 141 -0.01 -16.41 -1.62
CA VAL A 141 -1.43 -16.27 -1.97
C VAL A 141 -1.69 -15.20 -3.02
N PRO A 142 -1.17 -13.96 -2.92
CA PRO A 142 -1.27 -12.96 -3.99
C PRO A 142 -0.67 -13.43 -5.31
N VAL A 143 0.50 -14.07 -5.28
CA VAL A 143 1.16 -14.60 -6.49
C VAL A 143 0.28 -15.63 -7.19
N VAL A 144 -0.27 -16.59 -6.43
CA VAL A 144 -1.19 -17.61 -6.98
C VAL A 144 -2.45 -16.96 -7.55
N ASN A 145 -3.01 -15.96 -6.88
CA ASN A 145 -4.18 -15.24 -7.37
C ASN A 145 -3.90 -14.45 -8.65
N MET A 146 -2.72 -13.84 -8.78
CA MET A 146 -2.28 -13.19 -10.01
C MET A 146 -2.14 -14.19 -11.16
N LEU A 147 -1.50 -15.33 -10.91
CA LEU A 147 -1.38 -16.40 -11.91
C LEU A 147 -2.75 -16.92 -12.37
N LYS A 148 -3.70 -17.11 -11.45
CA LYS A 148 -5.07 -17.52 -11.79
C LYS A 148 -5.79 -16.50 -12.67
N LYS A 149 -5.59 -15.20 -12.42
CA LYS A 149 -6.22 -14.11 -13.20
C LYS A 149 -5.60 -13.95 -14.59
N SER A 150 -4.30 -14.18 -14.73
CA SER A 150 -3.58 -14.04 -16.01
C SER A 150 -3.81 -15.23 -16.96
N GLY A 151 -4.54 -16.27 -16.53
CA GLY A 151 -4.63 -17.54 -17.24
C GLY A 151 -3.33 -18.36 -17.10
N PHE A 152 -3.48 -19.64 -16.81
CA PHE A 152 -2.33 -20.56 -16.72
C PHE A 152 -1.75 -20.83 -18.11
N SER A 153 -1.00 -19.88 -18.67
CA SER A 153 -0.19 -20.17 -19.85
C SER A 153 1.08 -20.91 -19.41
N PRO A 154 1.41 -22.08 -20.02
CA PRO A 154 2.63 -22.81 -19.68
C PRO A 154 3.89 -21.94 -19.87
N PHE A 155 3.85 -20.99 -20.80
CA PHE A 155 4.92 -20.02 -21.02
C PHE A 155 5.13 -19.09 -19.81
N VAL A 156 4.05 -18.57 -19.23
CA VAL A 156 4.12 -17.69 -18.05
C VAL A 156 4.67 -18.44 -16.83
N VAL A 157 4.23 -19.70 -16.64
CA VAL A 157 4.72 -20.54 -15.54
C VAL A 157 6.21 -20.87 -15.74
N ALA A 158 6.63 -21.24 -16.95
CA ALA A 158 8.03 -21.50 -17.26
C ALA A 158 8.92 -20.25 -17.01
N LEU A 159 8.45 -19.07 -17.44
CA LEU A 159 9.15 -17.81 -17.21
C LEU A 159 9.29 -17.49 -15.72
N ALA A 160 8.23 -17.73 -14.93
CA ALA A 160 8.26 -17.52 -13.49
C ALA A 160 9.24 -18.48 -12.78
N VAL A 161 9.28 -19.73 -13.19
CA VAL A 161 10.24 -20.74 -12.65
C VAL A 161 11.67 -20.37 -13.02
N ILE A 162 11.93 -20.00 -14.27
CA ILE A 162 13.26 -19.56 -14.72
C ILE A 162 13.70 -18.32 -13.94
N ALA A 163 12.81 -17.34 -13.75
CA ALA A 163 13.09 -16.14 -12.97
C ALA A 163 13.42 -16.47 -11.51
N ALA A 164 12.65 -17.36 -10.89
CA ALA A 164 12.91 -17.80 -9.52
C ALA A 164 14.26 -18.52 -9.38
N LEU A 165 14.60 -19.40 -10.33
CA LEU A 165 15.89 -20.09 -10.36
C LEU A 165 17.05 -19.13 -10.60
N ALA A 166 16.90 -18.15 -11.50
CA ALA A 166 17.91 -17.13 -11.75
C ALA A 166 18.26 -16.31 -10.51
N VAL A 167 17.26 -15.92 -9.74
CA VAL A 167 17.46 -15.19 -8.48
C VAL A 167 18.07 -16.10 -7.42
N TRP A 168 17.55 -17.33 -7.26
CA TRP A 168 17.97 -18.23 -6.19
C TRP A 168 19.36 -18.83 -6.43
N GLN A 169 19.62 -19.35 -7.62
CA GLN A 169 20.86 -20.08 -7.92
C GLN A 169 22.00 -19.16 -8.34
N PHE A 170 21.71 -18.14 -9.13
CA PHE A 170 22.72 -17.25 -9.72
C PHE A 170 22.83 -15.91 -9.00
N GLY A 171 22.01 -15.63 -7.99
CA GLY A 171 22.05 -14.38 -7.24
C GLY A 171 21.75 -13.14 -8.10
N VAL A 172 21.07 -13.31 -9.24
CA VAL A 172 20.74 -12.21 -10.14
C VAL A 172 19.80 -11.24 -9.44
N SER A 173 20.10 -9.95 -9.48
CA SER A 173 19.22 -8.94 -8.90
C SER A 173 17.82 -9.02 -9.50
N PRO A 174 16.75 -9.01 -8.67
CA PRO A 174 15.36 -9.01 -9.15
C PRO A 174 15.05 -7.91 -10.17
N VAL A 175 15.76 -6.77 -10.11
CA VAL A 175 15.59 -5.65 -11.05
C VAL A 175 15.90 -6.08 -12.49
N TRP A 176 16.99 -6.81 -12.70
CA TRP A 176 17.37 -7.31 -14.03
C TRP A 176 16.39 -8.39 -14.53
N VAL A 177 15.89 -9.22 -13.62
CA VAL A 177 14.87 -10.23 -13.96
C VAL A 177 13.57 -9.56 -14.41
N ILE A 178 13.13 -8.51 -13.73
CA ILE A 178 11.93 -7.73 -14.11
C ILE A 178 12.15 -7.05 -15.47
N ALA A 179 13.29 -6.42 -15.69
CA ALA A 179 13.60 -5.78 -16.95
C ALA A 179 13.61 -6.79 -18.12
N ALA A 180 14.29 -7.94 -17.94
CA ALA A 180 14.33 -9.00 -18.94
C ALA A 180 12.94 -9.60 -19.22
N ALA A 181 12.14 -9.84 -18.18
CA ALA A 181 10.77 -10.34 -18.33
C ALA A 181 9.86 -9.33 -19.07
N GLY A 182 10.02 -8.03 -18.80
CA GLY A 182 9.30 -6.97 -19.50
C GLY A 182 9.65 -6.93 -20.99
N VAL A 183 10.92 -6.97 -21.33
CA VAL A 183 11.39 -7.01 -22.74
C VAL A 183 10.87 -8.27 -23.45
N THR A 184 11.00 -9.43 -22.80
CA THR A 184 10.50 -10.71 -23.34
C THR A 184 8.99 -10.67 -23.57
N GLY A 185 8.22 -10.09 -22.65
CA GLY A 185 6.78 -9.93 -22.77
C GLY A 185 6.38 -9.05 -23.97
N VAL A 186 7.06 -7.92 -24.17
CA VAL A 186 6.81 -7.03 -25.32
C VAL A 186 7.13 -7.73 -26.64
N ILE A 187 8.26 -8.42 -26.73
CA ILE A 187 8.65 -9.18 -27.95
C ILE A 187 7.62 -10.28 -28.23
N TYR A 188 7.24 -11.05 -27.22
CA TYR A 188 6.26 -12.13 -27.37
C TYR A 188 4.90 -11.60 -27.85
N HIS A 189 4.41 -10.51 -27.27
CA HIS A 189 3.16 -9.89 -27.67
C HIS A 189 3.21 -9.33 -29.11
N SER A 190 4.31 -8.71 -29.50
CA SER A 190 4.48 -8.19 -30.86
C SER A 190 4.58 -9.29 -31.92
N TRP A 191 5.09 -10.47 -31.55
CA TRP A 191 5.15 -11.66 -32.43
C TRP A 191 3.76 -12.28 -32.64
N ILE A 192 2.97 -12.44 -31.57
CA ILE A 192 1.60 -12.98 -31.65
C ILE A 192 0.68 -12.02 -32.41
N ALA A 193 0.80 -10.71 -32.19
CA ALA A 193 0.03 -9.71 -32.91
C ALA A 193 0.31 -9.71 -34.43
N LYS A 194 1.52 -10.05 -34.86
CA LYS A 194 1.88 -10.20 -36.27
C LYS A 194 1.44 -11.52 -36.90
N GLY A 195 1.18 -12.55 -36.10
CA GLY A 195 0.74 -13.86 -36.61
C GLY A 195 -0.75 -13.97 -36.83
N ASN A 196 -1.55 -12.99 -36.39
CA ASN A 196 -3.03 -12.97 -36.52
C ASN A 196 -3.53 -11.92 -37.53
N SER A 197 -2.68 -11.32 -38.32
CA SER A 197 -3.00 -10.46 -39.47
C SER A 197 -2.54 -11.17 -40.76
#